data_76f545d62a794eb66443adc4d39c8a1c
#
_entry.id   76f545d62a794eb66443adc4d39c8a1c
#
_cell.length_a   1.000
_cell.length_b   1.000
_cell.length_c   1.000
_cell.angle_alpha   90.00
_cell.angle_beta   90.00
_cell.angle_gamma   90.00
#
_symmetry.space_group_name_H-M   'P 1'
#
loop_
_entity.id
_entity.type
_entity.pdbx_description
1 polymer ?
#
loop_
_entity_poly.entity_id
_entity_poly.type
_entity_poly.pdbx_seq_one_letter_code
_entity_poly.pdbx_strand_id
1 'polypeptide(L)'
;AILEQMGLGAETIGILFIVFTVLVYAGIGWLSRTMQVEAYYVAGRQVPALFNGMATAADWMSGASFVAMAGGIYFGGHGYLAFLVGWTGGYVLVASLMAPYLRKFGCYTVPDFIGTRYGGNLARLFGVIVLVVASFTYVTAQINATGTIAARALQIPFEVGVWFGLFGILLCSMLGGMRAVTWTQVAQYIVLIIAYLIPVFWMSNKQDFGLIPQLVYGDAVQRVTELEQMHQVGVLKPTESFAGLKALTVQFVSAWWWNGGLEIRNP
;
A
#
# COMPACT_ATOMS: atom_id res chain seq x y z
N ALA A 1 17.88 -21.99 7.23
CA ALA A 1 19.16 -22.70 7.42
C ALA A 1 19.50 -22.86 8.93
N ILE A 2 19.88 -21.78 9.67
CA ILE A 2 20.30 -21.92 11.08
C ILE A 2 19.14 -22.35 12.00
N LEU A 3 17.97 -21.75 11.85
CA LEU A 3 16.79 -22.08 12.66
C LEU A 3 16.19 -23.45 12.31
N GLU A 4 16.30 -23.87 11.07
CA GLU A 4 15.93 -25.23 10.65
C GLU A 4 16.88 -26.28 11.24
N GLN A 5 18.16 -25.95 11.38
CA GLN A 5 19.14 -26.81 12.08
C GLN A 5 18.83 -26.94 13.58
N MET A 6 18.12 -25.99 14.17
CA MET A 6 17.60 -26.06 15.54
C MET A 6 16.29 -26.87 15.66
N GLY A 7 15.82 -27.51 14.60
CA GLY A 7 14.61 -28.33 14.59
C GLY A 7 13.29 -27.54 14.47
N LEU A 8 13.35 -26.24 14.16
CA LEU A 8 12.17 -25.42 13.93
C LEU A 8 11.75 -25.51 12.46
N GLY A 9 10.58 -26.04 12.21
CA GLY A 9 10.00 -26.04 10.85
C GLY A 9 9.72 -24.61 10.33
N ALA A 10 9.72 -24.44 8.99
CA ALA A 10 9.46 -23.15 8.35
C ALA A 10 8.14 -22.49 8.82
N GLU A 11 7.11 -23.30 9.08
CA GLU A 11 5.82 -22.85 9.62
C GLU A 11 5.95 -22.25 11.01
N THR A 12 6.68 -22.91 11.91
CA THR A 12 6.92 -22.42 13.26
C THR A 12 7.68 -21.10 13.27
N ILE A 13 8.67 -20.97 12.40
CA ILE A 13 9.43 -19.72 12.21
C ILE A 13 8.51 -18.60 11.74
N GLY A 14 7.63 -18.88 10.77
CA GLY A 14 6.64 -17.93 10.27
C GLY A 14 5.67 -17.45 11.36
N ILE A 15 5.15 -18.38 12.16
CA ILE A 15 4.24 -18.04 13.27
C ILE A 15 4.95 -17.19 14.32
N LEU A 16 6.17 -17.58 14.73
CA LEU A 16 6.97 -16.80 15.69
C LEU A 16 7.25 -15.39 15.19
N PHE A 17 7.57 -15.24 13.91
CA PHE A 17 7.79 -13.93 13.31
C PHE A 17 6.51 -13.06 13.31
N ILE A 18 5.35 -13.63 12.96
CA ILE A 18 4.06 -12.92 13.01
C ILE A 18 3.72 -12.50 14.43
N VAL A 19 3.83 -13.42 15.40
CA VAL A 19 3.54 -13.10 16.80
C VAL A 19 4.48 -12.01 17.31
N PHE A 20 5.77 -12.11 17.04
CA PHE A 20 6.75 -11.11 17.43
C PHE A 20 6.43 -9.72 16.84
N THR A 21 6.14 -9.65 15.54
CA THR A 21 5.82 -8.37 14.89
C THR A 21 4.53 -7.76 15.40
N VAL A 22 3.49 -8.57 15.64
CA VAL A 22 2.23 -8.10 16.24
C VAL A 22 2.45 -7.55 17.64
N LEU A 23 3.26 -8.23 18.47
CA LEU A 23 3.60 -7.75 19.82
C LEU A 23 4.37 -6.44 19.79
N VAL A 24 5.33 -6.30 18.88
CA VAL A 24 6.07 -5.03 18.68
C VAL A 24 5.13 -3.91 18.30
N TYR A 25 4.24 -4.12 17.32
CA TYR A 25 3.29 -3.10 16.88
C TYR A 25 2.25 -2.75 17.96
N ALA A 26 1.75 -3.74 18.67
CA ALA A 26 0.87 -3.52 19.82
C ALA A 26 1.59 -2.72 20.93
N GLY A 27 2.86 -3.03 21.19
CA GLY A 27 3.71 -2.28 22.14
C GLY A 27 3.88 -0.81 21.72
N ILE A 28 4.17 -0.54 20.44
CA ILE A 28 4.25 0.83 19.90
C ILE A 28 2.90 1.54 20.05
N GLY A 29 1.81 0.88 19.69
CA GLY A 29 0.46 1.41 19.85
C GLY A 29 0.14 1.78 21.29
N TRP A 30 0.48 0.92 22.24
CA TRP A 30 0.30 1.15 23.67
C TRP A 30 1.14 2.32 24.21
N LEU A 31 2.40 2.41 23.83
CA LEU A 31 3.31 3.48 24.23
C LEU A 31 2.89 4.83 23.61
N SER A 32 2.28 4.79 22.43
CA SER A 32 1.83 5.98 21.72
C SER A 32 0.40 6.42 22.08
N ARG A 33 -0.26 5.74 23.01
CA ARG A 33 -1.62 6.09 23.45
C ARG A 33 -1.72 7.55 23.89
N THR A 34 -2.84 8.19 23.54
CA THR A 34 -3.08 9.58 23.88
C THR A 34 -4.56 9.84 24.13
N MET A 35 -4.83 10.78 25.04
CA MET A 35 -6.19 11.31 25.29
C MET A 35 -6.35 12.74 24.74
N GLN A 36 -5.31 13.30 24.12
CA GLN A 36 -5.35 14.62 23.54
C GLN A 36 -5.93 14.56 22.13
N VAL A 37 -6.96 15.34 21.86
CA VAL A 37 -7.68 15.38 20.57
C VAL A 37 -6.73 15.66 19.40
N GLU A 38 -5.86 16.66 19.54
CA GLU A 38 -4.91 17.01 18.49
C GLU A 38 -3.89 15.89 18.21
N ALA A 39 -3.38 15.24 19.26
CA ALA A 39 -2.48 14.11 19.09
C ALA A 39 -3.18 12.88 18.50
N TYR A 40 -4.47 12.69 18.82
CA TYR A 40 -5.28 11.59 18.30
C TYR A 40 -5.58 11.75 16.81
N TYR A 41 -6.00 12.93 16.34
CA TYR A 41 -6.42 13.12 14.94
C TYR A 41 -5.27 13.49 13.98
N VAL A 42 -4.25 14.21 14.45
CA VAL A 42 -3.17 14.73 13.58
C VAL A 42 -1.76 14.53 14.16
N ALA A 43 -1.60 13.56 15.07
CA ALA A 43 -0.32 13.26 15.73
C ALA A 43 0.39 14.51 16.33
N GLY A 44 -0.39 15.49 16.79
CA GLY A 44 0.10 16.77 17.32
C GLY A 44 0.82 17.65 16.29
N ARG A 45 0.78 17.32 15.00
CA ARG A 45 1.48 18.00 13.89
C ARG A 45 3.00 18.13 14.09
N GLN A 46 3.59 17.29 14.92
CA GLN A 46 5.00 17.34 15.33
C GLN A 46 5.85 16.21 14.77
N VAL A 47 5.30 15.37 13.88
CA VAL A 47 6.05 14.28 13.29
C VAL A 47 7.12 14.85 12.35
N PRO A 48 8.41 14.52 12.55
CA PRO A 48 9.47 14.97 11.66
C PRO A 48 9.26 14.49 10.23
N ALA A 49 9.69 15.28 9.24
CA ALA A 49 9.42 15.04 7.83
C ALA A 49 9.89 13.64 7.36
N LEU A 50 11.03 13.18 7.81
CA LEU A 50 11.56 11.86 7.49
C LEU A 50 10.60 10.74 7.94
N PHE A 51 10.18 10.76 9.20
CA PHE A 51 9.29 9.75 9.75
C PHE A 51 7.88 9.83 9.15
N ASN A 52 7.41 11.03 8.83
CA ASN A 52 6.15 11.21 8.10
C ASN A 52 6.24 10.62 6.69
N GLY A 53 7.37 10.81 6.00
CA GLY A 53 7.64 10.20 4.70
C GLY A 53 7.65 8.66 4.79
N MET A 54 8.32 8.10 5.79
CA MET A 54 8.36 6.66 6.03
C MET A 54 6.96 6.09 6.31
N ALA A 55 6.15 6.76 7.14
CA ALA A 55 4.79 6.35 7.44
C ALA A 55 3.90 6.39 6.19
N THR A 56 3.99 7.46 5.38
CA THR A 56 3.25 7.58 4.12
C THR A 56 3.68 6.51 3.10
N ALA A 57 4.96 6.19 3.03
CA ALA A 57 5.47 5.11 2.17
C ALA A 57 4.98 3.73 2.64
N ALA A 58 4.93 3.48 3.95
CA ALA A 58 4.36 2.25 4.49
C ALA A 58 2.86 2.12 4.19
N ASP A 59 2.12 3.22 4.22
CA ASP A 59 0.70 3.25 3.86
C ASP A 59 0.49 2.88 2.37
N TRP A 60 1.38 3.33 1.49
CA TRP A 60 1.38 2.91 0.09
C TRP A 60 1.73 1.41 -0.08
N MET A 61 2.66 0.88 0.72
CA MET A 61 3.08 -0.53 0.73
C MET A 61 2.06 -1.42 1.45
N SER A 62 0.83 -1.42 0.99
CA SER A 62 -0.28 -2.17 1.56
C SER A 62 -0.35 -3.62 1.02
N GLY A 63 -1.27 -4.42 1.57
CA GLY A 63 -1.56 -5.75 1.03
C GLY A 63 -2.00 -5.71 -0.44
N ALA A 64 -2.68 -4.65 -0.87
CA ALA A 64 -3.06 -4.46 -2.26
C ALA A 64 -1.84 -4.25 -3.17
N SER A 65 -0.83 -3.47 -2.75
CA SER A 65 0.38 -3.28 -3.55
C SER A 65 1.29 -4.50 -3.52
N PHE A 66 1.42 -5.16 -2.38
CA PHE A 66 2.33 -6.30 -2.25
C PHE A 66 1.80 -7.57 -2.94
N VAL A 67 0.52 -7.87 -2.79
CA VAL A 67 -0.08 -9.11 -3.30
C VAL A 67 -0.82 -8.87 -4.61
N ALA A 68 -1.79 -7.95 -4.61
CA ALA A 68 -2.67 -7.78 -5.76
C ALA A 68 -1.96 -7.12 -6.95
N MET A 69 -1.10 -6.13 -6.72
CA MET A 69 -0.39 -5.46 -7.81
C MET A 69 0.68 -6.36 -8.43
N ALA A 70 1.42 -7.13 -7.62
CA ALA A 70 2.36 -8.12 -8.11
C ALA A 70 1.65 -9.19 -8.96
N GLY A 71 0.50 -9.70 -8.48
CA GLY A 71 -0.35 -10.61 -9.25
C GLY A 71 -0.90 -9.98 -10.51
N GLY A 72 -1.33 -8.71 -10.44
CA GLY A 72 -1.83 -7.95 -11.60
C GLY A 72 -0.76 -7.78 -12.69
N ILE A 73 0.48 -7.49 -12.32
CA ILE A 73 1.61 -7.42 -13.28
C ILE A 73 1.89 -8.81 -13.87
N TYR A 74 1.84 -9.85 -13.05
CA TYR A 74 2.05 -11.22 -13.53
C TYR A 74 1.02 -11.64 -14.58
N PHE A 75 -0.27 -11.36 -14.37
CA PHE A 75 -1.35 -11.72 -15.28
C PHE A 75 -1.58 -10.71 -16.41
N GLY A 76 -1.43 -9.42 -16.14
CA GLY A 76 -1.72 -8.32 -17.07
C GLY A 76 -0.50 -7.81 -17.83
N GLY A 77 0.70 -8.29 -17.50
CA GLY A 77 1.94 -7.92 -18.18
C GLY A 77 2.33 -6.45 -17.95
N HIS A 78 3.12 -5.95 -18.89
CA HIS A 78 3.71 -4.59 -18.81
C HIS A 78 2.68 -3.46 -18.72
N GLY A 79 1.52 -3.63 -19.36
CA GLY A 79 0.44 -2.63 -19.33
C GLY A 79 -0.07 -2.33 -17.92
N TYR A 80 0.05 -3.28 -17.00
CA TYR A 80 -0.37 -3.10 -15.61
C TYR A 80 0.51 -2.11 -14.83
N LEU A 81 1.71 -1.80 -15.32
CA LEU A 81 2.57 -0.77 -14.74
C LEU A 81 1.94 0.63 -14.76
N ALA A 82 0.97 0.88 -15.64
CA ALA A 82 0.22 2.13 -15.67
C ALA A 82 -0.47 2.44 -14.34
N PHE A 83 -0.99 1.43 -13.65
CA PHE A 83 -1.58 1.57 -12.32
C PHE A 83 -0.54 2.03 -11.29
N LEU A 84 0.65 1.45 -11.33
CA LEU A 84 1.75 1.79 -10.43
C LEU A 84 2.19 3.25 -10.62
N VAL A 85 2.38 3.66 -11.88
CA VAL A 85 2.80 5.03 -12.23
C VAL A 85 1.70 6.03 -11.87
N GLY A 86 0.43 5.74 -12.21
CA GLY A 86 -0.70 6.60 -11.91
C GLY A 86 -0.91 6.78 -10.40
N TRP A 87 -0.81 5.71 -9.65
CA TRP A 87 -0.94 5.74 -8.19
C TRP A 87 0.17 6.57 -7.55
N THR A 88 1.43 6.29 -7.91
CA THR A 88 2.58 7.05 -7.41
C THR A 88 2.50 8.52 -7.80
N GLY A 89 2.12 8.82 -9.05
CA GLY A 89 1.90 10.17 -9.53
C GLY A 89 0.80 10.91 -8.75
N GLY A 90 -0.28 10.21 -8.39
CA GLY A 90 -1.34 10.74 -7.53
C GLY A 90 -0.82 11.21 -6.17
N TYR A 91 0.02 10.42 -5.50
CA TYR A 91 0.66 10.81 -4.23
C TYR A 91 1.54 12.06 -4.40
N VAL A 92 2.33 12.13 -5.47
CA VAL A 92 3.18 13.30 -5.77
C VAL A 92 2.33 14.55 -5.98
N LEU A 93 1.22 14.45 -6.73
CA LEU A 93 0.30 15.58 -6.94
C LEU A 93 -0.34 16.04 -5.64
N VAL A 94 -0.82 15.12 -4.82
CA VAL A 94 -1.40 15.46 -3.51
C VAL A 94 -0.36 16.11 -2.62
N ALA A 95 0.84 15.56 -2.52
CA ALA A 95 1.90 16.08 -1.67
C ALA A 95 2.38 17.47 -2.10
N SER A 96 2.48 17.73 -3.41
CA SER A 96 2.99 19.00 -3.94
C SER A 96 1.93 20.10 -4.05
N LEU A 97 0.70 19.74 -4.46
CA LEU A 97 -0.33 20.72 -4.79
C LEU A 97 -1.40 20.88 -3.72
N MET A 98 -1.78 19.81 -3.02
CA MET A 98 -2.91 19.87 -2.09
C MET A 98 -2.48 19.96 -0.61
N ALA A 99 -1.53 19.15 -0.19
CA ALA A 99 -1.14 19.04 1.21
C ALA A 99 -0.69 20.36 1.84
N PRO A 100 0.09 21.23 1.17
CA PRO A 100 0.49 22.52 1.72
C PRO A 100 -0.71 23.44 2.02
N TYR A 101 -1.72 23.45 1.15
CA TYR A 101 -2.92 24.27 1.32
C TYR A 101 -3.81 23.74 2.44
N LEU A 102 -4.05 22.42 2.47
CA LEU A 102 -4.83 21.78 3.53
C LEU A 102 -4.19 22.00 4.91
N ARG A 103 -2.86 21.90 4.98
CA ARG A 103 -2.13 22.14 6.23
C ARG A 103 -2.25 23.59 6.70
N LYS A 104 -2.15 24.57 5.79
CA LYS A 104 -2.35 26.00 6.11
C LYS A 104 -3.76 26.30 6.60
N PHE A 105 -4.76 25.61 6.03
CA PHE A 105 -6.15 25.79 6.41
C PHE A 105 -6.44 25.31 7.84
N GLY A 106 -5.72 24.31 8.34
CA GLY A 106 -5.73 23.88 9.72
C GLY A 106 -6.85 22.95 10.14
N CYS A 107 -7.72 22.51 9.24
CA CYS A 107 -8.76 21.52 9.54
C CYS A 107 -8.19 20.14 9.85
N TYR A 108 -8.92 19.33 10.63
CA TYR A 108 -8.55 17.97 10.96
C TYR A 108 -8.92 16.96 9.88
N THR A 109 -10.01 17.23 9.15
CA THR A 109 -10.55 16.31 8.14
C THR A 109 -10.87 17.01 6.84
N VAL A 110 -10.90 16.26 5.73
CA VAL A 110 -11.32 16.78 4.42
C VAL A 110 -12.77 17.29 4.42
N PRO A 111 -13.76 16.60 5.05
CA PRO A 111 -15.11 17.14 5.20
C PRO A 111 -15.17 18.48 5.96
N ASP A 112 -14.33 18.67 6.96
CA ASP A 112 -14.25 19.96 7.67
C ASP A 112 -13.74 21.07 6.75
N PHE A 113 -12.71 20.78 5.96
CA PHE A 113 -12.20 21.69 4.94
C PHE A 113 -13.29 22.08 3.94
N ILE A 114 -14.02 21.10 3.40
CA ILE A 114 -15.10 21.33 2.42
C ILE A 114 -16.21 22.19 3.07
N GLY A 115 -16.65 21.84 4.27
CA GLY A 115 -17.68 22.57 4.99
C GLY A 115 -17.30 24.02 5.28
N THR A 116 -16.04 24.27 5.65
CA THR A 116 -15.54 25.62 5.93
C THR A 116 -15.30 26.42 4.65
N ARG A 117 -14.80 25.79 3.57
CA ARG A 117 -14.47 26.46 2.31
C ARG A 117 -15.70 26.86 1.50
N TYR A 118 -16.70 25.98 1.43
CA TYR A 118 -17.90 26.19 0.60
C TYR A 118 -19.12 26.66 1.39
N GLY A 119 -19.00 26.72 2.71
CA GLY A 119 -20.05 27.19 3.60
C GLY A 119 -21.20 26.19 3.77
N GLY A 120 -21.47 25.82 5.03
CA GLY A 120 -22.68 25.10 5.39
C GLY A 120 -22.50 23.59 5.69
N ASN A 121 -23.47 23.10 6.44
CA ASN A 121 -23.51 21.72 6.91
C ASN A 121 -23.77 20.72 5.77
N LEU A 122 -24.38 21.18 4.68
CA LEU A 122 -24.73 20.32 3.54
C LEU A 122 -23.50 19.89 2.77
N ALA A 123 -22.55 20.82 2.51
CA ALA A 123 -21.28 20.54 1.86
C ALA A 123 -20.43 19.58 2.74
N ARG A 124 -20.42 19.80 4.06
CA ARG A 124 -19.76 18.90 5.02
C ARG A 124 -20.39 17.50 5.00
N LEU A 125 -21.71 17.39 4.97
CA LEU A 125 -22.43 16.12 4.93
C LEU A 125 -22.07 15.29 3.69
N PHE A 126 -22.06 15.92 2.50
CA PHE A 126 -21.61 15.25 1.27
C PHE A 126 -20.16 14.80 1.37
N GLY A 127 -19.28 15.62 1.92
CA GLY A 127 -17.88 15.24 2.17
C GLY A 127 -17.75 14.02 3.10
N VAL A 128 -18.57 13.94 4.14
CA VAL A 128 -18.61 12.79 5.06
C VAL A 128 -19.11 11.53 4.35
N ILE A 129 -20.19 11.62 3.57
CA ILE A 129 -20.72 10.47 2.84
C ILE A 129 -19.67 9.90 1.89
N VAL A 130 -19.03 10.76 1.08
CA VAL A 130 -17.97 10.33 0.15
C VAL A 130 -16.80 9.70 0.90
N LEU A 131 -16.36 10.32 2.00
CA LEU A 131 -15.27 9.78 2.83
C LEU A 131 -15.60 8.40 3.38
N VAL A 132 -16.81 8.22 3.92
CA VAL A 132 -17.25 6.93 4.50
C VAL A 132 -17.31 5.85 3.43
N VAL A 133 -17.90 6.13 2.26
CA VAL A 133 -18.00 5.16 1.16
C VAL A 133 -16.61 4.78 0.64
N ALA A 134 -15.73 5.76 0.40
CA ALA A 134 -14.38 5.51 -0.07
C ALA A 134 -13.56 4.71 0.95
N SER A 135 -13.62 5.09 2.23
CA SER A 135 -12.91 4.40 3.31
C SER A 135 -13.42 2.99 3.52
N PHE A 136 -14.74 2.77 3.46
CA PHE A 136 -15.34 1.45 3.60
C PHE A 136 -14.87 0.50 2.49
N THR A 137 -14.87 0.97 1.23
CA THR A 137 -14.37 0.20 0.09
C THR A 137 -12.89 -0.18 0.27
N TYR A 138 -12.08 0.79 0.69
CA TYR A 138 -10.65 0.55 0.93
C TYR A 138 -10.42 -0.46 2.06
N VAL A 139 -11.10 -0.28 3.20
CA VAL A 139 -10.98 -1.19 4.36
C VAL A 139 -11.40 -2.61 4.00
N THR A 140 -12.47 -2.78 3.22
CA THR A 140 -12.92 -4.10 2.77
C THR A 140 -11.82 -4.83 1.97
N ALA A 141 -11.14 -4.13 1.06
CA ALA A 141 -10.03 -4.70 0.30
C ALA A 141 -8.85 -5.09 1.22
N GLN A 142 -8.51 -4.25 2.20
CA GLN A 142 -7.41 -4.52 3.14
C GLN A 142 -7.71 -5.69 4.08
N ILE A 143 -8.94 -5.79 4.57
CA ILE A 143 -9.37 -6.91 5.43
C ILE A 143 -9.32 -8.23 4.65
N ASN A 144 -9.74 -8.23 3.38
CA ASN A 144 -9.66 -9.40 2.52
C ASN A 144 -8.20 -9.85 2.31
N ALA A 145 -7.31 -8.92 1.99
CA ALA A 145 -5.87 -9.21 1.85
C ALA A 145 -5.28 -9.77 3.15
N THR A 146 -5.59 -9.14 4.28
CA THR A 146 -5.11 -9.58 5.60
C THR A 146 -5.63 -10.96 5.96
N GLY A 147 -6.93 -11.23 5.74
CA GLY A 147 -7.54 -12.55 5.95
C GLY A 147 -6.89 -13.64 5.11
N THR A 148 -6.62 -13.36 3.83
CA THR A 148 -5.95 -14.29 2.92
C THR A 148 -4.53 -14.60 3.37
N ILE A 149 -3.76 -13.60 3.78
CA ILE A 149 -2.38 -13.77 4.25
C ILE A 149 -2.37 -14.55 5.57
N ALA A 150 -3.23 -14.16 6.52
CA ALA A 150 -3.33 -14.83 7.81
C ALA A 150 -3.78 -16.30 7.67
N ALA A 151 -4.78 -16.56 6.84
CA ALA A 151 -5.24 -17.91 6.57
C ALA A 151 -4.14 -18.82 6.02
N ARG A 152 -3.35 -18.31 5.08
CA ARG A 152 -2.22 -19.07 4.50
C ARG A 152 -1.04 -19.22 5.45
N ALA A 153 -0.69 -18.17 6.18
CA ALA A 153 0.48 -18.18 7.06
C ALA A 153 0.25 -18.99 8.35
N LEU A 154 -0.97 -18.98 8.88
CA LEU A 154 -1.35 -19.66 10.12
C LEU A 154 -2.09 -20.98 9.88
N GLN A 155 -2.35 -21.36 8.61
CA GLN A 155 -3.13 -22.54 8.22
C GLN A 155 -4.52 -22.60 8.90
N ILE A 156 -5.18 -21.44 9.00
CA ILE A 156 -6.50 -21.27 9.61
C ILE A 156 -7.56 -20.96 8.55
N PRO A 157 -8.87 -21.17 8.83
CA PRO A 157 -9.93 -20.73 7.93
C PRO A 157 -9.89 -19.22 7.67
N PHE A 158 -10.26 -18.81 6.46
CA PHE A 158 -10.23 -17.42 6.03
C PHE A 158 -10.98 -16.48 6.98
N GLU A 159 -12.18 -16.89 7.43
CA GLU A 159 -13.02 -16.12 8.34
C GLU A 159 -12.31 -15.83 9.68
N VAL A 160 -11.60 -16.83 10.21
CA VAL A 160 -10.81 -16.68 11.44
C VAL A 160 -9.63 -15.74 11.20
N GLY A 161 -8.98 -15.85 10.05
CA GLY A 161 -7.89 -14.95 9.65
C GLY A 161 -8.33 -13.49 9.55
N VAL A 162 -9.53 -13.24 9.03
CA VAL A 162 -10.15 -11.91 8.96
C VAL A 162 -10.34 -11.32 10.35
N TRP A 163 -10.93 -12.08 11.28
CA TRP A 163 -11.17 -11.60 12.65
C TRP A 163 -9.87 -11.36 13.41
N PHE A 164 -8.88 -12.23 13.21
CA PHE A 164 -7.57 -12.08 13.83
C PHE A 164 -6.85 -10.80 13.36
N GLY A 165 -6.87 -10.56 12.04
CA GLY A 165 -6.29 -9.35 11.46
C GLY A 165 -7.02 -8.09 11.90
N LEU A 166 -8.36 -8.09 11.88
CA LEU A 166 -9.19 -6.97 12.32
C LEU A 166 -8.92 -6.62 13.80
N PHE A 167 -8.85 -7.62 14.67
CA PHE A 167 -8.54 -7.42 16.08
C PHE A 167 -7.17 -6.75 16.28
N GLY A 168 -6.13 -7.22 15.56
CA GLY A 168 -4.80 -6.62 15.62
C GLY A 168 -4.80 -5.14 15.19
N ILE A 169 -5.49 -4.81 14.09
CA ILE A 169 -5.62 -3.44 13.59
C ILE A 169 -6.32 -2.56 14.62
N LEU A 170 -7.46 -3.00 15.15
CA LEU A 170 -8.23 -2.25 16.13
C LEU A 170 -7.44 -2.00 17.41
N LEU A 171 -6.73 -3.02 17.90
CA LEU A 171 -5.91 -2.89 19.09
C LEU A 171 -4.81 -1.84 18.94
N CYS A 172 -4.18 -1.77 17.77
CA CYS A 172 -3.12 -0.80 17.50
C CYS A 172 -3.67 0.62 17.28
N SER A 173 -4.82 0.76 16.59
CA SER A 173 -5.31 2.07 16.14
C SER A 173 -6.21 2.80 17.15
N MET A 174 -7.04 2.07 17.90
CA MET A 174 -8.02 2.68 18.79
C MET A 174 -7.40 3.40 19.99
N LEU A 175 -6.28 2.90 20.52
CA LEU A 175 -5.67 3.43 21.73
C LEU A 175 -4.90 4.75 21.54
N GLY A 176 -4.36 4.96 20.36
CA GLY A 176 -3.48 6.13 20.14
C GLY A 176 -3.79 6.95 18.88
N GLY A 177 -4.82 6.58 18.10
CA GLY A 177 -5.21 7.27 16.89
C GLY A 177 -4.04 7.46 15.91
N MET A 178 -3.99 8.60 15.23
CA MET A 178 -2.94 8.92 14.24
C MET A 178 -1.53 8.91 14.81
N ARG A 179 -1.34 9.23 16.08
CA ARG A 179 -0.02 9.16 16.72
C ARG A 179 0.49 7.72 16.77
N ALA A 180 -0.33 6.78 17.23
CA ALA A 180 0.04 5.37 17.27
C ALA A 180 0.22 4.79 15.86
N VAL A 181 -0.72 5.07 14.95
CA VAL A 181 -0.66 4.63 13.56
C VAL A 181 0.63 5.09 12.88
N THR A 182 1.00 6.37 13.01
CA THR A 182 2.22 6.91 12.39
C THR A 182 3.47 6.18 12.87
N TRP A 183 3.67 6.00 14.17
CA TRP A 183 4.86 5.34 14.69
C TRP A 183 4.89 3.84 14.39
N THR A 184 3.74 3.18 14.36
CA THR A 184 3.62 1.79 13.91
C THR A 184 4.01 1.66 12.45
N GLN A 185 3.54 2.56 11.59
CA GLN A 185 3.88 2.59 10.16
C GLN A 185 5.36 2.89 9.92
N VAL A 186 6.00 3.72 10.72
CA VAL A 186 7.45 3.94 10.64
C VAL A 186 8.22 2.64 10.89
N ALA A 187 7.83 1.88 11.91
CA ALA A 187 8.43 0.57 12.17
C ALA A 187 8.13 -0.43 11.05
N GLN A 188 6.90 -0.44 10.55
CA GLN A 188 6.49 -1.28 9.41
C GLN A 188 7.27 -0.94 8.14
N TYR A 189 7.54 0.33 7.86
CA TYR A 189 8.31 0.76 6.71
C TYR A 189 9.68 0.07 6.63
N ILE A 190 10.38 -0.01 7.74
CA ILE A 190 11.70 -0.66 7.80
C ILE A 190 11.60 -2.13 7.42
N VAL A 191 10.60 -2.83 7.95
CA VAL A 191 10.37 -4.25 7.65
C VAL A 191 9.94 -4.42 6.18
N LEU A 192 9.02 -3.59 5.70
CA LEU A 192 8.46 -3.67 4.36
C LEU A 192 9.51 -3.39 3.28
N ILE A 193 10.35 -2.36 3.45
CA ILE A 193 11.37 -2.05 2.44
C ILE A 193 12.37 -3.21 2.28
N ILE A 194 12.74 -3.85 3.39
CA ILE A 194 13.60 -5.04 3.37
C ILE A 194 12.88 -6.20 2.68
N ALA A 195 11.61 -6.44 3.04
CA ALA A 195 10.79 -7.50 2.45
C ALA A 195 10.56 -7.34 0.94
N TYR A 196 10.50 -6.10 0.44
CA TYR A 196 10.42 -5.83 -1.00
C TYR A 196 11.77 -6.04 -1.72
N LEU A 197 12.87 -5.60 -1.10
CA LEU A 197 14.18 -5.61 -1.74
C LEU A 197 14.78 -7.02 -1.84
N ILE A 198 14.60 -7.86 -0.81
CA ILE A 198 15.19 -9.21 -0.79
C ILE A 198 14.74 -10.07 -1.99
N PRO A 199 13.45 -10.26 -2.28
CA PRO A 199 13.01 -11.05 -3.42
C PRO A 199 13.49 -10.48 -4.75
N VAL A 200 13.47 -9.14 -4.89
CA VAL A 200 13.85 -8.45 -6.13
C VAL A 200 15.35 -8.65 -6.42
N PHE A 201 16.21 -8.45 -5.42
CA PHE A 201 17.64 -8.69 -5.57
C PHE A 201 17.97 -10.16 -5.81
N TRP A 202 17.29 -11.06 -5.08
CA TRP A 202 17.48 -12.50 -5.26
C TRP A 202 17.06 -12.96 -6.66
N MET A 203 15.93 -12.49 -7.17
CA MET A 203 15.45 -12.81 -8.52
C MET A 203 16.37 -12.24 -9.60
N SER A 204 16.82 -10.99 -9.45
CA SER A 204 17.75 -10.37 -10.39
C SER A 204 19.07 -11.13 -10.48
N ASN A 205 19.62 -11.52 -9.34
CA ASN A 205 20.84 -12.30 -9.31
C ASN A 205 20.67 -13.72 -9.88
N LYS A 206 19.50 -14.34 -9.63
CA LYS A 206 19.19 -15.68 -10.15
C LYS A 206 19.02 -15.70 -11.68
N GLN A 207 18.63 -14.58 -12.26
CA GLN A 207 18.47 -14.42 -13.72
C GLN A 207 19.72 -13.85 -14.39
N ASP A 208 20.85 -13.78 -13.70
CA ASP A 208 22.11 -13.22 -14.17
C ASP A 208 22.07 -11.75 -14.62
N PHE A 209 21.05 -11.01 -14.18
CA PHE A 209 20.93 -9.56 -14.46
C PHE A 209 21.78 -8.69 -13.55
N GLY A 210 22.42 -9.26 -12.52
CA GLY A 210 23.23 -8.50 -11.54
C GLY A 210 22.46 -8.16 -10.27
N LEU A 211 23.16 -7.49 -9.33
CA LEU A 211 22.66 -7.27 -7.97
C LEU A 211 21.59 -6.16 -7.90
N ILE A 212 21.67 -5.14 -8.77
CA ILE A 212 20.79 -3.96 -8.73
C ILE A 212 19.84 -3.99 -9.93
N PRO A 213 18.58 -4.46 -9.74
CA PRO A 213 17.61 -4.64 -10.84
C PRO A 213 17.31 -3.35 -11.60
N GLN A 214 17.34 -2.20 -10.91
CA GLN A 214 17.04 -0.91 -11.51
C GLN A 214 18.04 -0.48 -12.59
N LEU A 215 19.29 -0.90 -12.46
CA LEU A 215 20.35 -0.57 -13.44
C LEU A 215 20.30 -1.48 -14.67
N VAL A 216 19.77 -2.68 -14.52
CA VAL A 216 19.71 -3.70 -15.57
C VAL A 216 18.29 -3.92 -16.11
N TYR A 217 17.38 -2.99 -15.82
CA TYR A 217 15.99 -3.08 -16.27
C TYR A 217 15.86 -3.16 -17.79
N GLY A 218 16.74 -2.46 -18.53
CA GLY A 218 16.80 -2.53 -19.99
C GLY A 218 17.09 -3.94 -20.51
N ASP A 219 18.07 -4.60 -19.91
CA ASP A 219 18.47 -5.98 -20.29
C ASP A 219 17.33 -6.98 -19.98
N ALA A 220 16.66 -6.79 -18.84
CA ALA A 220 15.51 -7.59 -18.47
C ALA A 220 14.36 -7.43 -19.48
N VAL A 221 14.06 -6.20 -19.91
CA VAL A 221 13.03 -5.93 -20.93
C VAL A 221 13.42 -6.57 -22.28
N GLN A 222 14.69 -6.47 -22.69
CA GLN A 222 15.17 -7.11 -23.90
C GLN A 222 15.00 -8.64 -23.83
N ARG A 223 15.35 -9.24 -22.70
CA ARG A 223 15.17 -10.69 -22.49
C ARG A 223 13.70 -11.12 -22.54
N VAL A 224 12.81 -10.32 -21.98
CA VAL A 224 11.36 -10.57 -22.08
C VAL A 224 10.92 -10.48 -23.54
N THR A 225 11.39 -9.50 -24.31
CA THR A 225 11.06 -9.38 -25.75
C THR A 225 11.51 -10.60 -26.56
N GLU A 226 12.72 -11.11 -26.30
CA GLU A 226 13.23 -12.35 -26.94
C GLU A 226 12.33 -13.55 -26.61
N LEU A 227 11.94 -13.70 -25.34
CA LEU A 227 11.06 -14.80 -24.92
C LEU A 227 9.66 -14.68 -25.52
N GLU A 228 9.12 -13.49 -25.67
CA GLU A 228 7.85 -13.24 -26.34
C GLU A 228 7.88 -13.66 -27.80
N GLN A 229 8.96 -13.32 -28.51
CA GLN A 229 9.14 -13.72 -29.90
C GLN A 229 9.25 -15.26 -30.03
N MET A 230 9.96 -15.91 -29.10
CA MET A 230 10.09 -17.36 -29.11
C MET A 230 8.77 -18.07 -28.82
N HIS A 231 7.96 -17.57 -27.92
CA HIS A 231 6.72 -18.20 -27.50
C HIS A 231 5.46 -17.66 -28.19
N GLN A 232 5.59 -16.69 -29.09
CA GLN A 232 4.49 -16.01 -29.80
C GLN A 232 3.44 -15.40 -28.83
N VAL A 233 3.89 -14.98 -27.67
CA VAL A 233 3.07 -14.35 -26.61
C VAL A 233 3.37 -12.85 -26.58
N GLY A 234 2.37 -12.01 -26.42
CA GLY A 234 2.54 -10.56 -26.44
C GLY A 234 2.36 -9.92 -25.06
N VAL A 235 3.25 -10.20 -24.12
CA VAL A 235 3.21 -9.65 -22.75
C VAL A 235 3.69 -8.20 -22.70
N LEU A 236 4.70 -7.86 -23.51
CA LEU A 236 5.25 -6.50 -23.65
C LEU A 236 4.62 -5.71 -24.80
N LYS A 237 3.59 -6.27 -25.49
CA LYS A 237 2.91 -5.40 -26.46
C LYS A 237 2.63 -4.09 -25.77
N PRO A 238 3.24 -2.97 -26.22
CA PRO A 238 2.83 -1.69 -25.75
C PRO A 238 1.34 -1.65 -26.00
N THR A 239 0.55 -1.71 -24.95
CA THR A 239 -0.85 -1.42 -25.08
C THR A 239 -0.88 -0.11 -25.86
N GLU A 240 -1.67 0.00 -26.92
CA GLU A 240 -1.85 1.24 -27.68
C GLU A 240 -2.09 2.44 -26.75
N SER A 241 -2.45 2.17 -25.51
CA SER A 241 -2.53 3.06 -24.35
C SER A 241 -1.25 3.83 -24.02
N PHE A 242 -0.06 3.34 -24.30
CA PHE A 242 1.19 4.09 -24.10
C PHE A 242 1.62 4.85 -25.35
N ALA A 243 1.01 4.63 -26.50
CA ALA A 243 1.39 5.25 -27.75
C ALA A 243 0.89 6.69 -27.91
N GLY A 244 0.13 7.25 -26.97
CA GLY A 244 -0.39 8.61 -27.08
C GLY A 244 -0.64 9.30 -25.75
N LEU A 245 -0.44 10.62 -25.74
CA LEU A 245 -0.70 11.51 -24.60
C LEU A 245 -2.13 11.39 -24.05
N LYS A 246 -3.11 11.03 -24.90
CA LYS A 246 -4.50 10.78 -24.53
C LYS A 246 -4.66 9.59 -23.60
N ALA A 247 -3.91 8.53 -23.83
CA ALA A 247 -3.95 7.33 -23.01
C ALA A 247 -3.30 7.56 -21.64
N LEU A 248 -2.18 8.28 -21.60
CA LEU A 248 -1.55 8.71 -20.36
C LEU A 248 -2.51 9.57 -19.52
N THR A 249 -3.23 10.50 -20.13
CA THR A 249 -4.18 11.37 -19.42
C THR A 249 -5.39 10.59 -18.91
N VAL A 250 -5.96 9.70 -19.70
CA VAL A 250 -7.10 8.87 -19.30
C VAL A 250 -6.68 7.86 -18.22
N GLN A 251 -5.50 7.26 -18.32
CA GLN A 251 -4.98 6.34 -17.30
C GLN A 251 -4.58 7.08 -16.02
N PHE A 252 -4.02 8.28 -16.13
CA PHE A 252 -3.72 9.12 -14.96
C PHE A 252 -5.00 9.54 -14.24
N VAL A 253 -6.02 9.96 -14.95
CA VAL A 253 -7.32 10.34 -14.41
C VAL A 253 -8.08 9.11 -13.92
N SER A 254 -8.07 8.00 -14.63
CA SER A 254 -8.73 6.77 -14.18
C SER A 254 -8.03 6.16 -12.95
N ALA A 255 -6.72 6.14 -12.88
CA ALA A 255 -5.98 5.70 -11.69
C ALA A 255 -6.24 6.61 -10.48
N TRP A 256 -6.51 7.87 -10.72
CA TRP A 256 -6.83 8.85 -9.68
C TRP A 256 -8.29 8.74 -9.18
N TRP A 257 -9.22 8.39 -10.08
CA TRP A 257 -10.66 8.20 -9.75
C TRP A 257 -10.99 6.80 -9.27
N TRP A 258 -10.10 5.85 -9.46
CA TRP A 258 -10.43 4.46 -9.40
C TRP A 258 -9.67 3.65 -8.32
N ASN A 259 -9.91 3.95 -7.08
CA ASN A 259 -9.77 2.96 -6.00
C ASN A 259 -11.02 2.07 -5.86
N GLY A 260 -11.85 2.01 -6.85
CA GLY A 260 -13.08 1.21 -6.86
C GLY A 260 -13.38 0.64 -8.24
N GLY A 261 -12.83 -0.53 -8.51
CA GLY A 261 -13.34 -1.58 -9.38
C GLY A 261 -14.06 -1.19 -10.68
N LEU A 262 -13.43 -0.69 -11.76
CA LEU A 262 -13.90 -0.84 -13.12
C LEU A 262 -12.88 -1.67 -13.91
N GLU A 263 -13.26 -2.89 -14.23
CA GLU A 263 -12.65 -3.64 -15.30
C GLU A 263 -12.61 -2.77 -16.57
N ILE A 264 -11.44 -2.34 -16.98
CA ILE A 264 -11.25 -1.93 -18.36
C ILE A 264 -11.24 -3.25 -19.16
N ARG A 265 -12.42 -3.71 -19.56
CA ARG A 265 -12.51 -4.70 -20.65
C ARG A 265 -11.95 -4.03 -21.88
N ASN A 266 -10.85 -4.55 -22.40
CA ASN A 266 -10.45 -4.30 -23.76
C ASN A 266 -11.57 -4.80 -24.69
N PRO A 267 -11.97 -4.00 -25.70
CA PRO A 267 -12.82 -4.46 -26.77
C PRO A 267 -12.12 -5.55 -27.59
#